data_30ff4ab3a2dabd082cc6eef67b49e1d0
#
_entry.id   30ff4ab3a2dabd082cc6eef67b49e1d0
#
_cell.length_a   1.000
_cell.length_b   1.000
_cell.length_c   1.000
_cell.angle_alpha   90.00
_cell.angle_beta   90.00
_cell.angle_gamma   90.00
#
_symmetry.space_group_name_H-M   'P 1'
#
loop_
_entity.id
_entity.type
_entity.pdbx_description
1 polymer ?
#
loop_
_entity_poly.entity_id
_entity_poly.type
_entity_poly.pdbx_seq_one_letter_code
_entity_poly.pdbx_strand_id
1 'polypeptide(L)'
;MNHSVIMTPRDFCYLDYYQSEDRDNEPLAIYGYLPLDSVYSYNPTEKLTSEQGRYILGIQGNLCTEYIATPEHAEYMAYPRAIALAEVGWSRQEQKDFTDFIYRLTIQSKRLDSLNVNYAKHFLFSVKNKNDKL
;
A
#
# COMPACT_ATOMS: atom_id res chain seq x y z
N MET A 1 25.11 -16.55 6.04
CA MET A 1 25.17 -16.27 4.59
C MET A 1 24.83 -14.82 4.38
N ASN A 2 25.69 -14.06 3.70
CA ASN A 2 25.54 -12.61 3.53
C ASN A 2 25.00 -12.34 2.10
N HIS A 3 23.70 -12.48 1.91
CA HIS A 3 23.06 -12.22 0.61
C HIS A 3 22.19 -10.96 0.71
N SER A 4 22.27 -10.09 -0.30
CA SER A 4 21.36 -8.97 -0.44
C SER A 4 19.96 -9.45 -0.82
N VAL A 5 18.93 -8.79 -0.29
CA VAL A 5 17.52 -9.20 -0.41
C VAL A 5 16.65 -7.99 -0.75
N ILE A 6 15.72 -8.16 -1.66
CA ILE A 6 14.55 -7.30 -1.83
C ILE A 6 13.39 -7.98 -1.10
N MET A 7 12.78 -7.26 -0.15
CA MET A 7 11.71 -7.79 0.69
C MET A 7 10.36 -7.70 -0.02
N THR A 8 9.63 -8.82 -0.05
CA THR A 8 8.31 -8.90 -0.66
C THR A 8 7.37 -9.85 0.10
N PRO A 9 7.17 -9.66 1.41
CA PRO A 9 6.30 -10.54 2.18
C PRO A 9 4.84 -10.37 1.76
N ARG A 10 4.15 -11.51 1.66
CA ARG A 10 2.76 -11.60 1.21
C ARG A 10 1.84 -10.63 1.95
N ASP A 11 1.95 -10.56 3.27
CA ASP A 11 1.01 -9.85 4.14
C ASP A 11 1.15 -8.32 4.10
N PHE A 12 2.11 -7.80 3.31
CA PHE A 12 2.35 -6.36 3.16
C PHE A 12 2.55 -5.91 1.71
N CYS A 13 2.91 -6.82 0.81
CA CYS A 13 3.40 -6.47 -0.52
C CYS A 13 2.58 -7.05 -1.67
N TYR A 14 1.56 -7.88 -1.42
CA TYR A 14 0.75 -8.51 -2.47
C TYR A 14 -0.45 -7.63 -2.79
N LEU A 15 -0.28 -6.78 -3.81
CA LEU A 15 -1.27 -5.78 -4.22
C LEU A 15 -2.41 -6.36 -5.06
N ASP A 16 -2.43 -7.65 -5.28
CA ASP A 16 -3.51 -8.42 -5.92
C ASP A 16 -4.57 -8.93 -4.94
N TYR A 17 -4.43 -8.61 -3.62
CA TYR A 17 -5.43 -8.88 -2.59
C TYR A 17 -6.50 -7.78 -2.53
N TYR A 18 -7.68 -8.12 -1.98
CA TYR A 18 -8.75 -7.16 -1.73
C TYR A 18 -8.28 -6.01 -0.83
N GLN A 19 -8.71 -4.79 -1.13
CA GLN A 19 -8.39 -3.60 -0.34
C GLN A 19 -9.42 -3.30 0.74
N SER A 20 -10.64 -3.85 0.60
CA SER A 20 -11.75 -3.74 1.55
C SER A 20 -12.27 -5.11 1.96
N GLU A 21 -12.88 -5.20 3.13
CA GLU A 21 -13.64 -6.37 3.59
C GLU A 21 -15.00 -6.48 2.89
N ASP A 22 -15.51 -5.36 2.37
CA ASP A 22 -16.75 -5.29 1.57
C ASP A 22 -16.48 -5.76 0.14
N ARG A 23 -16.34 -7.07 -0.02
CA ARG A 23 -15.96 -7.71 -1.29
C ARG A 23 -16.99 -7.57 -2.39
N ASP A 24 -18.24 -7.33 -2.05
CA ASP A 24 -19.32 -7.18 -3.03
C ASP A 24 -19.17 -5.88 -3.84
N ASN A 25 -18.46 -4.90 -3.27
CA ASN A 25 -18.16 -3.61 -3.89
C ASN A 25 -16.70 -3.48 -4.36
N GLU A 26 -15.92 -4.58 -4.32
CA GLU A 26 -14.55 -4.62 -4.82
C GLU A 26 -14.47 -5.29 -6.19
N PRO A 27 -13.52 -4.90 -7.06
CA PRO A 27 -13.16 -5.70 -8.22
C PRO A 27 -12.70 -7.10 -7.81
N LEU A 28 -12.90 -8.08 -8.70
CA LEU A 28 -12.45 -9.44 -8.46
C LEU A 28 -10.95 -9.48 -8.16
N ALA A 29 -10.57 -10.14 -7.09
CA ALA A 29 -9.18 -10.31 -6.67
C ALA A 29 -8.89 -11.75 -6.25
N ILE A 30 -7.63 -12.15 -6.20
CA ILE A 30 -7.26 -13.37 -5.49
C ILE A 30 -7.63 -13.20 -4.03
N TYR A 31 -8.22 -14.23 -3.42
CA TYR A 31 -8.69 -14.06 -2.06
C TYR A 31 -7.53 -13.80 -1.09
N GLY A 32 -7.75 -12.85 -0.24
CA GLY A 32 -6.78 -12.27 0.68
C GLY A 32 -7.26 -10.86 0.98
N TYR A 33 -6.77 -10.26 2.03
CA TYR A 33 -7.13 -8.90 2.43
C TYR A 33 -5.86 -8.15 2.82
N LEU A 34 -5.63 -7.05 2.15
CA LEU A 34 -4.47 -6.19 2.40
C LEU A 34 -4.91 -4.72 2.30
N PRO A 35 -5.39 -4.13 3.40
CA PRO A 35 -5.77 -2.72 3.41
C PRO A 35 -4.56 -1.79 3.43
N LEU A 36 -4.81 -0.52 3.16
CA LEU A 36 -3.78 0.52 3.02
C LEU A 36 -2.92 0.71 4.28
N ASP A 37 -3.53 0.66 5.46
CA ASP A 37 -2.84 0.81 6.74
C ASP A 37 -1.89 -0.37 7.03
N SER A 38 -2.27 -1.58 6.65
CA SER A 38 -1.40 -2.75 6.76
C SER A 38 -0.16 -2.59 5.88
N VAL A 39 -0.31 -2.16 4.62
CA VAL A 39 0.84 -1.87 3.76
C VAL A 39 1.74 -0.80 4.38
N TYR A 40 1.17 0.30 4.88
CA TYR A 40 1.92 1.39 5.49
C TYR A 40 2.62 0.99 6.79
N SER A 41 2.04 0.07 7.56
CA SER A 41 2.61 -0.41 8.82
C SER A 41 3.89 -1.24 8.65
N TYR A 42 4.14 -1.74 7.43
CA TYR A 42 5.26 -2.62 7.17
C TYR A 42 6.61 -2.02 7.59
N ASN A 43 7.39 -2.82 8.32
CA ASN A 43 8.78 -2.53 8.63
C ASN A 43 9.68 -3.66 8.12
N PRO A 44 10.43 -3.46 7.02
CA PRO A 44 11.23 -4.52 6.42
C PRO A 44 12.40 -5.01 7.29
N THR A 45 12.73 -4.28 8.35
CA THR A 45 13.86 -4.59 9.24
C THR A 45 13.45 -4.95 10.67
N GLU A 46 12.14 -5.02 10.98
CA GLU A 46 11.62 -5.18 12.35
C GLU A 46 12.23 -6.34 13.13
N LYS A 47 12.48 -7.47 12.46
CA LYS A 47 13.01 -8.69 13.11
C LYS A 47 14.49 -8.94 12.84
N LEU A 48 15.20 -7.92 12.35
CA LEU A 48 16.59 -8.01 11.94
C LEU A 48 17.50 -7.24 12.89
N THR A 49 18.71 -7.75 13.09
CA THR A 49 19.78 -6.96 13.70
C THR A 49 20.23 -5.86 12.74
N SER A 50 20.91 -4.84 13.26
CA SER A 50 21.48 -3.76 12.42
C SER A 50 22.43 -4.29 11.34
N GLU A 51 23.17 -5.36 11.64
CA GLU A 51 24.05 -6.01 10.67
C GLU A 51 23.25 -6.70 9.56
N GLN A 52 22.20 -7.44 9.92
CA GLN A 52 21.33 -8.10 8.96
C GLN A 52 20.57 -7.09 8.10
N GLY A 53 20.12 -5.97 8.67
CA GLY A 53 19.42 -4.91 7.97
C GLY A 53 20.20 -4.30 6.81
N ARG A 54 21.54 -4.37 6.84
CA ARG A 54 22.39 -3.86 5.74
C ARG A 54 22.24 -4.64 4.43
N TYR A 55 21.70 -5.85 4.49
CA TYR A 55 21.46 -6.68 3.32
C TYR A 55 20.10 -6.43 2.68
N ILE A 56 19.23 -5.63 3.31
CA ILE A 56 17.95 -5.25 2.72
C ILE A 56 18.18 -4.11 1.73
N LEU A 57 18.06 -4.41 0.44
CA LEU A 57 18.21 -3.43 -0.65
C LEU A 57 16.96 -2.58 -0.86
N GLY A 58 15.81 -3.08 -0.44
CA GLY A 58 14.53 -2.40 -0.61
C GLY A 58 13.36 -3.36 -0.49
N ILE A 59 12.20 -2.88 -0.92
CA ILE A 59 10.93 -3.61 -0.91
C ILE A 59 10.32 -3.64 -2.32
N GLN A 60 9.49 -4.65 -2.58
CA GLN A 60 8.81 -4.82 -3.86
C GLN A 60 7.33 -5.13 -3.61
N GLY A 61 6.44 -4.40 -4.29
CA GLY A 61 5.03 -4.77 -4.41
C GLY A 61 4.81 -5.73 -5.55
N ASN A 62 4.03 -6.78 -5.32
CA ASN A 62 3.63 -7.75 -6.33
C ASN A 62 2.19 -7.48 -6.76
N LEU A 63 1.96 -7.50 -8.06
CA LEU A 63 0.63 -7.40 -8.67
C LEU A 63 0.50 -8.54 -9.69
N CYS A 64 0.04 -9.70 -9.21
CA CYS A 64 -0.23 -10.84 -10.07
C CYS A 64 -1.56 -10.63 -10.79
N THR A 65 -1.60 -10.90 -12.10
CA THR A 65 -2.72 -10.48 -12.94
C THR A 65 -3.70 -11.61 -13.26
N GLU A 66 -3.71 -12.69 -12.50
CA GLU A 66 -4.60 -13.84 -12.72
C GLU A 66 -6.08 -13.45 -12.74
N TYR A 67 -6.47 -12.46 -11.93
CA TYR A 67 -7.83 -11.95 -11.81
C TYR A 67 -7.99 -10.52 -12.33
N ILE A 68 -6.92 -9.92 -12.85
CA ILE A 68 -6.89 -8.53 -13.30
C ILE A 68 -7.00 -8.50 -14.81
N ALA A 69 -8.17 -8.12 -15.32
CA ALA A 69 -8.51 -8.23 -16.74
C ALA A 69 -8.20 -6.96 -17.55
N THR A 70 -8.10 -5.79 -16.92
CA THR A 70 -7.90 -4.50 -17.60
C THR A 70 -6.86 -3.63 -16.92
N PRO A 71 -6.27 -2.64 -17.64
CA PRO A 71 -5.37 -1.66 -17.05
C PRO A 71 -6.01 -0.89 -15.88
N GLU A 72 -7.27 -0.48 -16.01
CA GLU A 72 -8.01 0.24 -14.96
C GLU A 72 -8.19 -0.62 -13.71
N HIS A 73 -8.35 -1.94 -13.88
CA HIS A 73 -8.38 -2.87 -12.76
C HIS A 73 -7.00 -2.96 -12.09
N ALA A 74 -5.92 -3.01 -12.86
CA ALA A 74 -4.56 -3.00 -12.32
C ALA A 74 -4.26 -1.70 -11.55
N GLU A 75 -4.69 -0.56 -12.05
CA GLU A 75 -4.57 0.74 -11.37
C GLU A 75 -5.32 0.73 -10.03
N TYR A 76 -6.57 0.24 -10.02
CA TYR A 76 -7.34 0.11 -8.79
C TYR A 76 -6.61 -0.75 -7.76
N MET A 77 -6.11 -1.90 -8.17
CA MET A 77 -5.41 -2.83 -7.27
C MET A 77 -4.07 -2.26 -6.77
N ALA A 78 -3.34 -1.53 -7.62
CA ALA A 78 -2.07 -0.93 -7.24
C ALA A 78 -2.24 0.28 -6.31
N TYR A 79 -3.17 1.20 -6.63
CA TYR A 79 -3.28 2.47 -5.92
C TYR A 79 -4.46 2.47 -4.93
N PRO A 80 -4.27 3.10 -3.75
CA PRO A 80 -3.11 3.90 -3.29
C PRO A 80 -2.00 3.09 -2.62
N ARG A 81 -2.09 1.76 -2.52
CA ARG A 81 -1.14 0.91 -1.76
C ARG A 81 0.30 1.00 -2.27
N ALA A 82 0.50 1.17 -3.58
CA ALA A 82 1.82 1.38 -4.15
C ALA A 82 2.48 2.68 -3.64
N ILE A 83 1.68 3.74 -3.38
CA ILE A 83 2.18 4.99 -2.78
C ILE A 83 2.60 4.75 -1.32
N ALA A 84 1.80 3.98 -0.55
CA ALA A 84 2.15 3.60 0.81
C ALA A 84 3.43 2.78 0.85
N LEU A 85 3.55 1.79 -0.04
CA LEU A 85 4.74 0.96 -0.14
C LEU A 85 5.98 1.77 -0.52
N ALA A 86 5.84 2.72 -1.44
CA ALA A 86 6.93 3.64 -1.80
C ALA A 86 7.41 4.45 -0.59
N GLU A 87 6.50 4.97 0.24
CA GLU A 87 6.86 5.68 1.46
C GLU A 87 7.53 4.77 2.49
N VAL A 88 7.05 3.54 2.65
CA VAL A 88 7.69 2.53 3.52
C VAL A 88 9.13 2.26 3.10
N GLY A 89 9.39 2.18 1.80
CA GLY A 89 10.74 1.95 1.29
C GLY A 89 11.67 3.16 1.34
N TRP A 90 11.11 4.38 1.36
CA TRP A 90 11.88 5.62 1.28
C TRP A 90 12.08 6.30 2.64
N SER A 91 11.10 6.20 3.54
CA SER A 91 11.10 6.91 4.82
C SER A 91 11.69 6.06 5.94
N ARG A 92 12.32 6.72 6.91
CA ARG A 92 12.75 6.07 8.14
C ARG A 92 11.52 5.67 8.97
N GLN A 93 11.57 4.53 9.64
CA GLN A 93 10.44 4.02 10.43
C GLN A 93 9.98 5.01 11.51
N GLU A 94 10.92 5.70 12.15
CA GLU A 94 10.65 6.66 13.22
C GLU A 94 9.93 7.94 12.74
N GLN A 95 9.96 8.18 11.43
CA GLN A 95 9.35 9.35 10.79
C GLN A 95 7.98 9.04 10.17
N LYS A 96 7.56 7.78 10.19
CA LYS A 96 6.28 7.39 9.61
C LYS A 96 5.13 7.79 10.52
N ASP A 97 4.17 8.52 9.96
CA ASP A 97 2.89 8.88 10.56
C ASP A 97 1.77 8.61 9.57
N PHE A 98 0.91 7.64 9.89
CA PHE A 98 -0.18 7.24 9.01
C PHE A 98 -1.23 8.35 8.84
N THR A 99 -1.45 9.18 9.87
CA THR A 99 -2.41 10.28 9.77
C THR A 99 -1.90 11.37 8.81
N ASP A 100 -0.63 11.72 8.92
CA ASP A 100 0.02 12.66 8.00
C ASP A 100 0.08 12.08 6.58
N PHE A 101 0.39 10.79 6.45
CA PHE A 101 0.37 10.09 5.16
C PHE A 101 -1.01 10.19 4.49
N ILE A 102 -2.10 9.93 5.20
CA ILE A 102 -3.46 10.03 4.67
C ILE A 102 -3.77 11.47 4.23
N TYR A 103 -3.34 12.48 4.97
CA TYR A 103 -3.50 13.88 4.57
C TYR A 103 -2.76 14.16 3.25
N ARG A 104 -1.50 13.78 3.13
CA ARG A 104 -0.71 13.94 1.90
C ARG A 104 -1.28 13.11 0.74
N LEU A 105 -1.78 11.93 1.02
CA LEU A 105 -2.45 11.07 0.04
C LEU A 105 -3.71 11.74 -0.53
N THR A 106 -4.48 12.45 0.30
CA THR A 106 -5.65 13.23 -0.16
C THR A 106 -5.25 14.35 -1.13
N ILE A 107 -4.06 14.92 -0.98
CA ILE A 107 -3.52 15.90 -1.95
C ILE A 107 -3.08 15.18 -3.23
N GLN A 108 -2.39 14.04 -3.11
CA GLN A 108 -1.92 13.24 -4.25
C GLN A 108 -3.08 12.65 -5.06
N SER A 109 -4.21 12.34 -4.42
CA SER A 109 -5.38 11.79 -5.13
C SER A 109 -5.91 12.74 -6.21
N LYS A 110 -5.80 14.06 -6.02
CA LYS A 110 -6.15 15.06 -7.05
C LYS A 110 -5.28 14.91 -8.30
N ARG A 111 -4.03 14.50 -8.12
CA ARG A 111 -3.10 14.24 -9.22
C ARG A 111 -3.47 12.95 -9.95
N LEU A 112 -3.85 11.91 -9.20
CA LEU A 112 -4.37 10.67 -9.80
C LEU A 112 -5.65 10.96 -10.60
N ASP A 113 -6.57 11.76 -10.05
CA ASP A 113 -7.78 12.19 -10.74
C ASP A 113 -7.46 12.96 -12.06
N SER A 114 -6.48 13.87 -12.03
CA SER A 114 -6.08 14.64 -13.22
C SER A 114 -5.43 13.77 -14.32
N LEU A 115 -4.88 12.64 -13.94
CA LEU A 115 -4.29 11.64 -14.84
C LEU A 115 -5.28 10.55 -15.24
N ASN A 116 -6.54 10.63 -14.79
CA ASN A 116 -7.59 9.63 -14.96
C ASN A 116 -7.19 8.22 -14.47
N VAL A 117 -6.36 8.13 -13.44
CA VAL A 117 -5.98 6.86 -12.83
C VAL A 117 -7.14 6.33 -12.00
N ASN A 118 -7.54 5.10 -12.25
CA ASN A 118 -8.53 4.41 -11.42
C ASN A 118 -7.87 3.89 -10.14
N TYR A 119 -8.25 4.44 -8.97
CA TYR A 119 -7.66 4.03 -7.68
C TYR A 119 -8.74 3.79 -6.62
N ALA A 120 -8.45 2.93 -5.65
CA ALA A 120 -9.35 2.66 -4.52
C ALA A 120 -9.47 3.89 -3.61
N LYS A 121 -10.71 4.29 -3.28
CA LYS A 121 -11.01 5.55 -2.57
C LYS A 121 -11.38 5.34 -1.09
N HIS A 122 -11.16 4.16 -0.54
CA HIS A 122 -11.54 3.82 0.85
C HIS A 122 -10.97 4.78 1.90
N PHE A 123 -9.73 5.24 1.69
CA PHE A 123 -9.07 6.17 2.62
C PHE A 123 -9.78 7.53 2.76
N LEU A 124 -10.54 7.95 1.74
CA LEU A 124 -11.29 9.21 1.79
C LEU A 124 -12.42 9.19 2.82
N PHE A 125 -13.00 8.03 3.10
CA PHE A 125 -14.04 7.87 4.13
C PHE A 125 -13.46 8.02 5.53
N SER A 126 -12.22 7.62 5.74
CA SER A 126 -11.52 7.78 7.03
C SER A 126 -11.26 9.25 7.38
N VAL A 127 -11.11 10.11 6.38
CA VAL A 127 -10.92 11.57 6.56
C VAL A 127 -12.24 12.25 6.91
N LYS A 128 -13.35 11.87 6.27
CA LYS A 128 -14.67 12.47 6.52
C LYS A 128 -15.14 12.22 7.95
N ASN A 129 -15.00 10.98 8.45
CA ASN A 129 -15.45 10.61 9.80
C ASN A 129 -14.66 11.30 10.94
N LYS A 130 -13.48 11.87 10.66
CA LYS A 130 -12.72 12.67 11.64
C LYS A 130 -13.18 14.13 11.67
N ASN A 131 -13.62 14.68 10.55
CA ASN A 131 -14.08 16.07 10.46
C ASN A 131 -15.51 16.27 11.02
N ASP A 132 -16.33 15.20 11.03
CA ASP A 132 -17.69 15.25 11.57
C ASP A 132 -17.74 15.11 13.11
N LYS A 133 -16.58 14.97 13.77
CA LYS A 133 -16.45 14.85 15.25
C LYS A 133 -15.79 16.07 15.90
N LEU A 134 -15.62 17.17 15.19
CA LEU A 134 -15.16 18.48 15.67
C LEU A 134 -16.29 19.50 15.54
#